data_d308fcec3afbbefb5f05362c8f50ef06
#
_entry.id   d308fcec3afbbefb5f05362c8f50ef06
#
_cell.length_a   1.000
_cell.length_b   1.000
_cell.length_c   1.000
_cell.angle_alpha   90.00
_cell.angle_beta   90.00
_cell.angle_gamma   90.00
#
_symmetry.space_group_name_H-M   'P 1'
#
loop_
_entity.id
_entity.type
_entity.pdbx_description
1 polymer ?
#
loop_
_entity_poly.entity_id
_entity_poly.type
_entity_poly.pdbx_seq_one_letter_code
_entity_poly.pdbx_strand_id
1 'polypeptide(L)'
;AIVAKTLGENEPEKANEYFSFLVYATLIGGLLFSLSGFFFVKPLVTALGAEGELLNNCVLYARISFASLTFFMLQNVFQSFFVTAEKPKLGLFVIIAAGVTNMILDFLFIAVLNFGLAGAALATVCGECIGGLIPIFYFSRNNSSKLKLGKTHFNLKILIKTCTNGSSELMTNLSSSIVNSIYNYQLMKFAGENGVAAYGTIMYVNFIFIAIFLGYSIGSAPIISFHYGAKNDNELKNLFKKSIS
;
A
#
# COMPACT_ATOMS: atom_id res chain seq x y z
N ALA A 1 -3.54 -13.10 -4.34
CA ALA A 1 -3.56 -14.57 -4.26
C ALA A 1 -4.89 -15.15 -4.76
N ILE A 2 -6.06 -14.88 -4.12
CA ILE A 2 -7.36 -15.50 -4.45
C ILE A 2 -7.72 -15.29 -5.92
N VAL A 3 -7.70 -14.07 -6.43
CA VAL A 3 -8.05 -13.74 -7.83
C VAL A 3 -7.12 -14.46 -8.82
N ALA A 4 -5.81 -14.43 -8.57
CA ALA A 4 -4.83 -15.09 -9.42
C ALA A 4 -5.02 -16.62 -9.44
N LYS A 5 -5.31 -17.21 -8.28
CA LYS A 5 -5.63 -18.64 -8.16
C LYS A 5 -6.87 -18.99 -8.98
N THR A 6 -7.96 -18.23 -8.85
CA THR A 6 -9.21 -18.47 -9.60
C THR A 6 -9.01 -18.33 -11.12
N LEU A 7 -8.14 -17.40 -11.56
CA LEU A 7 -7.73 -17.33 -12.97
C LEU A 7 -6.97 -18.59 -13.41
N GLY A 8 -6.11 -19.14 -12.56
CA GLY A 8 -5.39 -20.40 -12.83
C GLY A 8 -6.31 -21.62 -12.88
N GLU A 9 -7.45 -21.58 -12.18
CA GLU A 9 -8.50 -22.60 -12.20
C GLU A 9 -9.39 -22.51 -13.47
N ASN A 10 -9.07 -21.61 -14.42
CA ASN A 10 -9.84 -21.33 -15.63
C ASN A 10 -11.27 -20.80 -15.36
N GLU A 11 -11.48 -20.05 -14.30
CA GLU A 11 -12.75 -19.40 -13.96
C GLU A 11 -12.65 -17.86 -14.09
N PRO A 12 -12.53 -17.28 -15.31
CA PRO A 12 -12.26 -15.84 -15.47
C PRO A 12 -13.42 -14.93 -15.01
N GLU A 13 -14.67 -15.37 -15.15
CA GLU A 13 -15.83 -14.60 -14.70
C GLU A 13 -15.84 -14.44 -13.18
N LYS A 14 -15.62 -15.54 -12.47
CA LYS A 14 -15.54 -15.55 -11.01
C LYS A 14 -14.31 -14.79 -10.48
N ALA A 15 -13.20 -14.86 -11.20
CA ALA A 15 -12.03 -14.06 -10.89
C ALA A 15 -12.29 -12.55 -11.01
N ASN A 16 -13.03 -12.12 -12.05
CA ASN A 16 -13.46 -10.73 -12.21
C ASN A 16 -14.46 -10.28 -11.13
N GLU A 17 -15.37 -11.18 -10.73
CA GLU A 17 -16.28 -10.92 -9.61
C GLU A 17 -15.50 -10.68 -8.31
N TYR A 18 -14.55 -11.57 -7.97
CA TYR A 18 -13.71 -11.43 -6.78
C TYR A 18 -12.80 -10.20 -6.85
N PHE A 19 -12.24 -9.89 -8.01
CA PHE A 19 -11.46 -8.69 -8.24
C PHE A 19 -12.30 -7.43 -7.94
N SER A 20 -13.47 -7.33 -8.54
CA SER A 20 -14.38 -6.19 -8.35
C SER A 20 -14.83 -6.07 -6.89
N PHE A 21 -15.18 -7.19 -6.26
CA PHE A 21 -15.55 -7.23 -4.85
C PHE A 21 -14.42 -6.70 -3.94
N LEU A 22 -13.18 -7.15 -4.15
CA LEU A 22 -12.04 -6.74 -3.33
C LEU A 22 -11.68 -5.26 -3.54
N VAL A 23 -11.79 -4.75 -4.77
CA VAL A 23 -11.58 -3.32 -5.05
C VAL A 23 -12.65 -2.47 -4.36
N TYR A 24 -13.94 -2.85 -4.45
CA TYR A 24 -15.00 -2.12 -3.75
C TYR A 24 -14.89 -2.25 -2.23
N ALA A 25 -14.53 -3.42 -1.72
CA ALA A 25 -14.28 -3.61 -0.28
C ALA A 25 -13.12 -2.73 0.22
N THR A 26 -12.04 -2.61 -0.57
CA THR A 26 -10.92 -1.71 -0.27
C THR A 26 -11.37 -0.25 -0.30
N LEU A 27 -12.18 0.16 -1.26
CA LEU A 27 -12.70 1.51 -1.37
C LEU A 27 -13.57 1.87 -0.17
N ILE A 28 -14.53 1.00 0.19
CA ILE A 28 -15.42 1.22 1.33
C ILE A 28 -14.63 1.20 2.65
N GLY A 29 -13.76 0.20 2.86
CA GLY A 29 -12.91 0.10 4.04
C GLY A 29 -11.96 1.29 4.16
N GLY A 30 -11.34 1.70 3.04
CA GLY A 30 -10.49 2.88 2.97
C GLY A 30 -11.23 4.17 3.36
N LEU A 31 -12.45 4.37 2.85
CA LEU A 31 -13.29 5.52 3.24
C LEU A 31 -13.64 5.50 4.73
N LEU A 32 -13.99 4.35 5.28
CA LEU A 32 -14.29 4.22 6.71
C LEU A 32 -13.06 4.55 7.57
N PHE A 33 -11.87 4.04 7.22
CA PHE A 33 -10.62 4.35 7.92
C PHE A 33 -10.20 5.81 7.71
N SER A 34 -10.35 6.37 6.51
CA SER A 34 -10.10 7.78 6.22
C SER A 34 -10.95 8.69 7.11
N LEU A 35 -12.26 8.45 7.16
CA LEU A 35 -13.18 9.24 7.97
C LEU A 35 -12.89 9.09 9.46
N SER A 36 -12.72 7.86 9.95
CA SER A 36 -12.41 7.62 11.36
C SER A 36 -11.09 8.29 11.75
N GLY A 37 -10.02 8.10 10.96
CA GLY A 37 -8.72 8.73 11.20
C GLY A 37 -8.81 10.25 11.21
N PHE A 38 -9.50 10.84 10.23
CA PHE A 38 -9.68 12.29 10.13
C PHE A 38 -10.32 12.92 11.39
N PHE A 39 -11.34 12.25 11.96
CA PHE A 39 -12.03 12.75 13.16
C PHE A 39 -11.26 12.45 14.46
N PHE A 40 -10.64 11.27 14.54
CA PHE A 40 -9.98 10.81 15.76
C PHE A 40 -8.49 11.17 15.85
N VAL A 41 -7.90 11.81 14.85
CA VAL A 41 -6.47 12.16 14.83
C VAL A 41 -6.06 13.05 16.00
N LYS A 42 -6.87 14.07 16.35
CA LYS A 42 -6.52 15.01 17.43
C LYS A 42 -6.40 14.32 18.79
N PRO A 43 -7.40 13.56 19.28
CA PRO A 43 -7.25 12.83 20.54
C PRO A 43 -6.12 11.81 20.50
N LEU A 44 -5.85 11.17 19.35
CA LEU A 44 -4.75 10.23 19.19
C LEU A 44 -3.39 10.91 19.35
N VAL A 45 -3.17 12.04 18.67
CA VAL A 45 -1.89 12.77 18.73
C VAL A 45 -1.67 13.37 20.11
N THR A 46 -2.73 13.84 20.78
CA THR A 46 -2.66 14.30 22.18
C THR A 46 -2.31 13.16 23.13
N ALA A 47 -2.89 11.98 22.96
CA ALA A 47 -2.56 10.79 23.76
C ALA A 47 -1.11 10.31 23.59
N LEU A 48 -0.50 10.61 22.42
CA LEU A 48 0.91 10.36 22.15
C LEU A 48 1.86 11.40 22.73
N GLY A 49 1.32 12.43 23.43
CA GLY A 49 2.11 13.44 24.14
C GLY A 49 2.47 14.68 23.35
N ALA A 50 1.87 14.91 22.19
CA ALA A 50 2.12 16.14 21.43
C ALA A 50 1.32 17.30 22.05
N GLU A 51 2.00 18.46 22.22
CA GLU A 51 1.42 19.69 22.78
C GLU A 51 1.78 20.91 21.95
N GLY A 52 1.07 22.02 22.15
CA GLY A 52 1.36 23.32 21.56
C GLY A 52 1.38 23.31 20.02
N GLU A 53 2.40 23.88 19.44
CA GLU A 53 2.59 24.01 17.99
C GLU A 53 2.80 22.63 17.32
N LEU A 54 3.54 21.74 18.00
CA LEU A 54 3.75 20.37 17.52
C LEU A 54 2.42 19.63 17.34
N LEU A 55 1.49 19.76 18.28
CA LEU A 55 0.15 19.16 18.17
C LEU A 55 -0.58 19.64 16.91
N ASN A 56 -0.58 20.97 16.67
CA ASN A 56 -1.25 21.55 15.51
C ASN A 56 -0.66 21.05 14.19
N ASN A 57 0.66 21.00 14.10
CA ASN A 57 1.38 20.52 12.92
C ASN A 57 1.13 19.01 12.67
N CYS A 58 1.17 18.19 13.71
CA CYS A 58 0.89 16.76 13.61
C CYS A 58 -0.57 16.51 13.20
N VAL A 59 -1.52 17.23 13.78
CA VAL A 59 -2.95 17.10 13.44
C VAL A 59 -3.20 17.52 12.00
N LEU A 60 -2.60 18.62 11.52
CA LEU A 60 -2.74 19.08 10.15
C LEU A 60 -2.21 18.04 9.17
N TYR A 61 -0.96 17.59 9.36
CA TYR A 61 -0.32 16.60 8.51
C TYR A 61 -1.12 15.29 8.47
N ALA A 62 -1.49 14.77 9.64
CA ALA A 62 -2.22 13.52 9.75
C ALA A 62 -3.62 13.61 9.14
N ARG A 63 -4.35 14.73 9.28
CA ARG A 63 -5.64 14.91 8.61
C ARG A 63 -5.54 14.86 7.10
N ILE A 64 -4.53 15.52 6.52
CA ILE A 64 -4.28 15.48 5.08
C ILE A 64 -3.95 14.05 4.65
N SER A 65 -3.09 13.35 5.38
CA SER A 65 -2.73 11.95 5.09
C SER A 65 -3.92 10.99 5.23
N PHE A 66 -4.77 11.16 6.25
CA PHE A 66 -5.98 10.35 6.39
C PHE A 66 -6.99 10.60 5.26
N ALA A 67 -7.08 11.82 4.74
CA ALA A 67 -7.96 12.12 3.61
C ALA A 67 -7.57 11.33 2.34
N SER A 68 -6.29 11.02 2.15
CA SER A 68 -5.80 10.24 1.00
C SER A 68 -5.66 8.74 1.26
N LEU A 69 -5.86 8.27 2.49
CA LEU A 69 -5.63 6.87 2.89
C LEU A 69 -6.35 5.87 1.97
N THR A 70 -7.53 6.20 1.48
CA THR A 70 -8.27 5.36 0.52
C THR A 70 -7.49 5.16 -0.78
N PHE A 71 -6.87 6.21 -1.31
CA PHE A 71 -6.07 6.13 -2.54
C PHE A 71 -4.76 5.37 -2.31
N PHE A 72 -4.12 5.55 -1.16
CA PHE A 72 -2.98 4.76 -0.74
C PHE A 72 -3.30 3.25 -0.67
N MET A 73 -4.42 2.88 -0.06
CA MET A 73 -4.87 1.48 0.01
C MET A 73 -5.14 0.92 -1.39
N LEU A 74 -5.81 1.67 -2.25
CA LEU A 74 -6.08 1.28 -3.64
C LEU A 74 -4.79 1.12 -4.44
N GLN A 75 -3.84 2.04 -4.32
CA GLN A 75 -2.54 1.95 -4.98
C GLN A 75 -1.82 0.64 -4.63
N ASN A 76 -1.76 0.28 -3.34
CA ASN A 76 -1.12 -0.96 -2.89
C ASN A 76 -1.82 -2.22 -3.44
N VAL A 77 -3.15 -2.24 -3.41
CA VAL A 77 -3.93 -3.35 -3.92
C VAL A 77 -3.75 -3.51 -5.43
N PHE A 78 -3.76 -2.42 -6.19
CA PHE A 78 -3.60 -2.45 -7.64
C PHE A 78 -2.19 -2.87 -8.09
N GLN A 79 -1.14 -2.66 -7.29
CA GLN A 79 0.19 -3.19 -7.61
C GLN A 79 0.16 -4.71 -7.84
N SER A 80 -0.48 -5.44 -6.94
CA SER A 80 -0.65 -6.88 -7.08
C SER A 80 -1.61 -7.26 -8.23
N PHE A 81 -2.67 -6.48 -8.44
CA PHE A 81 -3.62 -6.75 -9.51
C PHE A 81 -3.07 -6.48 -10.91
N PHE A 82 -2.18 -5.53 -11.09
CA PHE A 82 -1.50 -5.34 -12.39
C PHE A 82 -0.67 -6.57 -12.79
N VAL A 83 -0.02 -7.21 -11.84
CA VAL A 83 0.71 -8.47 -12.10
C VAL A 83 -0.27 -9.59 -12.44
N THR A 84 -1.35 -9.74 -11.66
CA THR A 84 -2.42 -10.72 -11.92
C THR A 84 -3.09 -10.51 -13.28
N ALA A 85 -3.25 -9.27 -13.70
CA ALA A 85 -3.83 -8.87 -14.99
C ALA A 85 -2.87 -9.00 -16.19
N GLU A 86 -1.66 -9.51 -15.98
CA GLU A 86 -0.58 -9.60 -16.97
C GLU A 86 -0.16 -8.23 -17.54
N LYS A 87 -0.27 -7.18 -16.74
CA LYS A 87 0.10 -5.79 -17.08
C LYS A 87 1.14 -5.18 -16.11
N PRO A 88 2.22 -5.89 -15.74
CA PRO A 88 3.19 -5.38 -14.76
C PRO A 88 3.88 -4.09 -15.22
N LYS A 89 4.12 -3.92 -16.53
CA LYS A 89 4.69 -2.69 -17.09
C LYS A 89 3.79 -1.47 -16.85
N LEU A 90 2.48 -1.64 -16.96
CA LEU A 90 1.53 -0.56 -16.68
C LEU A 90 1.53 -0.23 -15.18
N GLY A 91 1.58 -1.25 -14.30
CA GLY A 91 1.72 -1.05 -12.87
C GLY A 91 2.98 -0.26 -12.51
N LEU A 92 4.12 -0.62 -13.10
CA LEU A 92 5.37 0.10 -12.93
C LEU A 92 5.26 1.57 -13.40
N PHE A 93 4.66 1.82 -14.56
CA PHE A 93 4.44 3.18 -15.07
C PHE A 93 3.60 4.03 -14.12
N VAL A 94 2.52 3.47 -13.58
CA VAL A 94 1.63 4.18 -12.63
C VAL A 94 2.38 4.55 -11.35
N ILE A 95 3.21 3.63 -10.81
CA ILE A 95 4.01 3.90 -9.60
C ILE A 95 5.06 4.97 -9.86
N ILE A 96 5.75 4.91 -10.99
CA ILE A 96 6.73 5.93 -11.38
C ILE A 96 6.03 7.27 -11.56
N ALA A 97 4.88 7.33 -12.24
CA ALA A 97 4.12 8.56 -12.41
C ALA A 97 3.69 9.16 -11.07
N ALA A 98 3.20 8.32 -10.14
CA ALA A 98 2.83 8.75 -8.79
C ALA A 98 4.04 9.33 -8.03
N GLY A 99 5.18 8.62 -8.04
CA GLY A 99 6.40 9.06 -7.37
C GLY A 99 7.00 10.35 -7.98
N VAL A 100 7.07 10.43 -9.31
CA VAL A 100 7.55 11.64 -10.00
C VAL A 100 6.63 12.83 -9.71
N THR A 101 5.32 12.64 -9.72
CA THR A 101 4.37 13.71 -9.36
C THR A 101 4.58 14.16 -7.92
N ASN A 102 4.73 13.25 -6.97
CA ASN A 102 5.04 13.58 -5.58
C ASN A 102 6.33 14.43 -5.51
N MET A 103 7.44 13.98 -6.12
CA MET A 103 8.71 14.72 -6.11
C MET A 103 8.61 16.14 -6.71
N ILE A 104 7.91 16.27 -7.84
CA ILE A 104 7.73 17.58 -8.49
C ILE A 104 6.88 18.50 -7.61
N LEU A 105 5.80 17.97 -7.02
CA LEU A 105 4.91 18.76 -6.17
C LEU A 105 5.54 19.07 -4.81
N ASP A 106 6.38 18.20 -4.26
CA ASP A 106 7.19 18.51 -3.07
C ASP A 106 8.07 19.73 -3.32
N PHE A 107 8.81 19.73 -4.42
CA PHE A 107 9.62 20.89 -4.80
C PHE A 107 8.76 22.16 -4.97
N LEU A 108 7.64 22.05 -5.68
CA LEU A 108 6.75 23.18 -5.93
C LEU A 108 6.13 23.72 -4.63
N PHE A 109 5.55 22.86 -3.80
CA PHE A 109 4.82 23.28 -2.62
C PHE A 109 5.73 23.69 -1.46
N ILE A 110 6.89 23.05 -1.31
CA ILE A 110 7.81 23.37 -0.22
C ILE A 110 8.76 24.49 -0.62
N ALA A 111 9.48 24.35 -1.74
CA ALA A 111 10.55 25.27 -2.11
C ALA A 111 10.04 26.56 -2.81
N VAL A 112 8.98 26.47 -3.62
CA VAL A 112 8.47 27.62 -4.38
C VAL A 112 7.32 28.33 -3.65
N LEU A 113 6.33 27.57 -3.17
CA LEU A 113 5.12 28.13 -2.55
C LEU A 113 5.23 28.28 -1.02
N ASN A 114 6.29 27.76 -0.41
CA ASN A 114 6.56 27.83 1.03
C ASN A 114 5.40 27.30 1.92
N PHE A 115 4.70 26.26 1.48
CA PHE A 115 3.61 25.63 2.25
C PHE A 115 4.12 24.75 3.40
N GLY A 116 5.46 24.58 3.53
CA GLY A 116 6.07 23.81 4.60
C GLY A 116 5.52 22.37 4.70
N LEU A 117 5.18 21.96 5.93
CA LEU A 117 4.69 20.61 6.22
C LEU A 117 3.38 20.26 5.51
N ALA A 118 2.48 21.23 5.33
CA ALA A 118 1.24 21.04 4.59
C ALA A 118 1.51 20.75 3.10
N GLY A 119 2.53 21.40 2.53
CA GLY A 119 2.97 21.18 1.16
C GLY A 119 3.43 19.76 0.92
N ALA A 120 4.27 19.23 1.82
CA ALA A 120 4.72 17.84 1.76
C ALA A 120 3.54 16.84 1.83
N ALA A 121 2.60 17.06 2.74
CA ALA A 121 1.42 16.22 2.85
C ALA A 121 0.57 16.26 1.57
N LEU A 122 0.33 17.45 1.00
CA LEU A 122 -0.46 17.61 -0.24
C LEU A 122 0.23 16.97 -1.45
N ALA A 123 1.54 17.08 -1.57
CA ALA A 123 2.29 16.42 -2.65
C ALA A 123 2.15 14.89 -2.58
N THR A 124 2.23 14.33 -1.37
CA THR A 124 2.00 12.90 -1.13
C THR A 124 0.59 12.49 -1.53
N VAL A 125 -0.44 13.25 -1.12
CA VAL A 125 -1.85 13.01 -1.51
C VAL A 125 -2.01 12.98 -3.03
N CYS A 126 -1.40 13.92 -3.74
CA CYS A 126 -1.47 13.97 -5.21
C CYS A 126 -0.84 12.72 -5.85
N GLY A 127 0.31 12.27 -5.34
CA GLY A 127 0.94 11.03 -5.79
C GLY A 127 0.05 9.80 -5.55
N GLU A 128 -0.52 9.67 -4.37
CA GLU A 128 -1.44 8.59 -4.01
C GLU A 128 -2.73 8.61 -4.86
N CYS A 129 -3.27 9.80 -5.14
CA CYS A 129 -4.42 9.94 -6.04
C CYS A 129 -4.11 9.40 -7.44
N ILE A 130 -2.94 9.69 -7.99
CA ILE A 130 -2.50 9.14 -9.29
C ILE A 130 -2.40 7.62 -9.19
N GLY A 131 -1.73 7.10 -8.16
CA GLY A 131 -1.55 5.67 -7.94
C GLY A 131 -2.85 4.90 -7.74
N GLY A 132 -3.87 5.51 -7.14
CA GLY A 132 -5.17 4.91 -6.90
C GLY A 132 -6.19 5.09 -8.03
N LEU A 133 -6.30 6.30 -8.62
CA LEU A 133 -7.33 6.62 -9.60
C LEU A 133 -7.02 6.08 -11.00
N ILE A 134 -5.77 6.14 -11.45
CA ILE A 134 -5.41 5.63 -12.80
C ILE A 134 -5.79 4.16 -12.95
N PRO A 135 -5.48 3.25 -12.01
CA PRO A 135 -5.92 1.87 -12.11
C PRO A 135 -7.43 1.70 -12.12
N ILE A 136 -8.17 2.42 -11.28
CA ILE A 136 -9.64 2.39 -11.29
C ILE A 136 -10.15 2.72 -12.69
N PHE A 137 -9.64 3.80 -13.29
CA PHE A 137 -10.04 4.24 -14.62
C PHE A 137 -9.69 3.20 -15.70
N TYR A 138 -8.50 2.59 -15.61
CA TYR A 138 -8.06 1.56 -16.53
C TYR A 138 -8.94 0.32 -16.48
N PHE A 139 -9.21 -0.21 -15.28
CA PHE A 139 -10.00 -1.42 -15.12
C PHE A 139 -11.51 -1.23 -15.26
N SER A 140 -12.01 0.02 -15.14
CA SER A 140 -13.42 0.36 -15.37
C SER A 140 -13.77 0.48 -16.85
N ARG A 141 -12.78 0.71 -17.71
CA ARG A 141 -12.98 0.81 -19.17
C ARG A 141 -12.71 -0.53 -19.85
N ASN A 142 -13.18 -0.64 -21.11
CA ASN A 142 -12.78 -1.76 -21.95
C ASN A 142 -11.26 -1.72 -22.15
N ASN A 143 -10.57 -2.72 -21.62
CA ASN A 143 -9.12 -2.84 -21.63
C ASN A 143 -8.70 -4.23 -22.16
N SER A 144 -7.42 -4.38 -22.50
CA SER A 144 -6.84 -5.61 -23.04
C SER A 144 -6.30 -6.56 -21.96
N SER A 145 -6.67 -6.35 -20.68
CA SER A 145 -6.24 -7.21 -19.60
C SER A 145 -7.25 -8.31 -19.27
N LYS A 146 -6.82 -9.31 -18.51
CA LYS A 146 -7.69 -10.39 -18.03
C LYS A 146 -8.66 -9.96 -16.93
N LEU A 147 -8.42 -8.81 -16.30
CA LEU A 147 -9.25 -8.29 -15.22
C LEU A 147 -10.00 -7.05 -15.68
N LYS A 148 -11.28 -6.97 -15.31
CA LYS A 148 -12.17 -5.83 -15.55
C LYS A 148 -13.04 -5.59 -14.33
N LEU A 149 -13.22 -4.33 -13.97
CA LEU A 149 -14.17 -3.94 -12.93
C LEU A 149 -15.61 -4.09 -13.48
N GLY A 150 -16.45 -4.75 -12.72
CA GLY A 150 -17.83 -5.01 -13.08
C GLY A 150 -18.74 -5.16 -11.87
N LYS A 151 -19.94 -5.72 -12.12
CA LYS A 151 -20.89 -6.05 -11.06
C LYS A 151 -20.33 -7.17 -10.19
N THR A 152 -20.58 -7.09 -8.89
CA THR A 152 -20.19 -8.11 -7.93
C THR A 152 -21.25 -8.25 -6.86
N HIS A 153 -21.26 -9.38 -6.18
CA HIS A 153 -22.11 -9.64 -5.03
C HIS A 153 -21.29 -9.64 -3.74
N PHE A 154 -21.93 -9.23 -2.65
CA PHE A 154 -21.26 -9.28 -1.34
C PHE A 154 -20.96 -10.73 -0.95
N ASN A 155 -19.69 -11.03 -0.71
CA ASN A 155 -19.23 -12.37 -0.36
C ASN A 155 -18.38 -12.33 0.91
N LEU A 156 -19.07 -12.54 2.06
CA LEU A 156 -18.43 -12.51 3.37
C LEU A 156 -17.34 -13.58 3.51
N LYS A 157 -17.50 -14.75 2.88
CA LYS A 157 -16.52 -15.83 2.94
C LYS A 157 -15.18 -15.42 2.26
N ILE A 158 -15.25 -14.73 1.12
CA ILE A 158 -14.08 -14.21 0.43
C ILE A 158 -13.44 -13.09 1.25
N LEU A 159 -14.24 -12.19 1.83
CA LEU A 159 -13.74 -11.10 2.67
C LEU A 159 -12.96 -11.66 3.88
N ILE A 160 -13.57 -12.57 4.65
CA ILE A 160 -12.92 -13.20 5.82
C ILE A 160 -11.64 -13.92 5.39
N LYS A 161 -11.68 -14.70 4.31
CA LYS A 161 -10.51 -15.42 3.81
C LYS A 161 -9.36 -14.45 3.42
N THR A 162 -9.69 -13.32 2.81
CA THR A 162 -8.69 -12.30 2.45
C THR A 162 -8.14 -11.62 3.69
N CYS A 163 -8.98 -11.25 4.66
CA CYS A 163 -8.55 -10.65 5.93
C CYS A 163 -7.67 -11.62 6.74
N THR A 164 -8.05 -12.89 6.82
CA THR A 164 -7.25 -13.92 7.51
C THR A 164 -5.89 -14.12 6.84
N ASN A 165 -5.85 -14.11 5.50
CA ASN A 165 -4.59 -14.20 4.78
C ASN A 165 -3.71 -12.96 4.98
N GLY A 166 -4.32 -11.77 5.10
CA GLY A 166 -3.61 -10.51 5.36
C GLY A 166 -3.23 -10.29 6.82
N SER A 167 -3.78 -11.05 7.76
CA SER A 167 -3.51 -10.87 9.20
C SER A 167 -2.05 -11.11 9.57
N SER A 168 -1.36 -12.00 8.87
CA SER A 168 0.08 -12.23 9.05
C SER A 168 0.90 -10.97 8.73
N GLU A 169 0.59 -10.31 7.63
CA GLU A 169 1.24 -9.06 7.21
C GLU A 169 0.92 -7.92 8.19
N LEU A 170 -0.33 -7.84 8.65
CA LEU A 170 -0.74 -6.88 9.67
C LEU A 170 0.09 -7.06 10.95
N MET A 171 0.24 -8.29 11.45
CA MET A 171 1.03 -8.58 12.65
C MET A 171 2.50 -8.22 12.47
N THR A 172 3.08 -8.50 11.31
CA THR A 172 4.46 -8.14 10.97
C THR A 172 4.66 -6.63 11.01
N ASN A 173 3.76 -5.87 10.38
CA ASN A 173 3.84 -4.41 10.35
C ASN A 173 3.61 -3.78 11.73
N LEU A 174 2.66 -4.29 12.52
CA LEU A 174 2.44 -3.85 13.89
C LEU A 174 3.65 -4.12 14.77
N SER A 175 4.22 -5.32 14.70
CA SER A 175 5.42 -5.69 15.45
C SER A 175 6.60 -4.78 15.11
N SER A 176 6.84 -4.53 13.83
CA SER A 176 7.88 -3.63 13.36
C SER A 176 7.68 -2.20 13.88
N SER A 177 6.46 -1.70 13.87
CA SER A 177 6.13 -0.35 14.37
C SER A 177 6.35 -0.24 15.88
N ILE A 178 5.94 -1.25 16.65
CA ILE A 178 6.16 -1.30 18.11
C ILE A 178 7.66 -1.36 18.42
N VAL A 179 8.40 -2.24 17.75
CA VAL A 179 9.85 -2.38 17.93
C VAL A 179 10.56 -1.06 17.62
N ASN A 180 10.25 -0.42 16.49
CA ASN A 180 10.83 0.88 16.14
C ASN A 180 10.53 1.96 17.19
N SER A 181 9.32 1.99 17.72
CA SER A 181 8.94 2.95 18.79
C SER A 181 9.74 2.71 20.06
N ILE A 182 9.91 1.44 20.48
CA ILE A 182 10.70 1.09 21.66
C ILE A 182 12.19 1.43 21.43
N TYR A 183 12.74 1.15 20.25
CA TYR A 183 14.12 1.52 19.91
C TYR A 183 14.33 3.03 19.99
N ASN A 184 13.45 3.83 19.39
CA ASN A 184 13.54 5.29 19.45
C ASN A 184 13.48 5.82 20.89
N TYR A 185 12.58 5.26 21.73
CA TYR A 185 12.48 5.62 23.13
C TYR A 185 13.78 5.30 23.91
N GLN A 186 14.32 4.11 23.72
CA GLN A 186 15.57 3.70 24.40
C GLN A 186 16.77 4.53 23.91
N LEU A 187 16.88 4.78 22.62
CA LEU A 187 17.97 5.57 22.04
C LEU A 187 17.89 7.02 22.52
N MET A 188 16.70 7.61 22.60
CA MET A 188 16.53 8.95 23.18
C MET A 188 17.04 8.99 24.63
N LYS A 189 16.74 7.94 25.43
CA LYS A 189 17.13 7.87 26.84
C LYS A 189 18.65 7.69 27.04
N PHE A 190 19.32 6.87 26.20
CA PHE A 190 20.74 6.51 26.41
C PHE A 190 21.70 7.35 25.56
N ALA A 191 21.32 7.77 24.38
CA ALA A 191 22.19 8.45 23.42
C ALA A 191 21.65 9.81 22.92
N GLY A 192 20.48 10.23 23.43
CA GLY A 192 19.84 11.50 23.06
C GLY A 192 19.49 11.59 21.56
N GLU A 193 19.33 12.82 21.07
CA GLU A 193 18.94 13.10 19.69
C GLU A 193 19.92 12.52 18.64
N ASN A 194 21.22 12.51 18.95
CA ASN A 194 22.25 11.96 18.06
C ASN A 194 22.07 10.44 17.85
N GLY A 195 21.66 9.71 18.89
CA GLY A 195 21.37 8.29 18.79
C GLY A 195 20.17 7.99 17.91
N VAL A 196 19.10 8.78 18.04
CA VAL A 196 17.90 8.67 17.21
C VAL A 196 18.21 9.02 15.76
N ALA A 197 19.00 10.06 15.50
CA ALA A 197 19.41 10.46 14.15
C ALA A 197 20.26 9.39 13.47
N ALA A 198 21.23 8.81 14.19
CA ALA A 198 22.06 7.72 13.68
C ALA A 198 21.22 6.47 13.33
N TYR A 199 20.27 6.10 14.19
CA TYR A 199 19.34 5.01 13.91
C TYR A 199 18.46 5.28 12.69
N GLY A 200 17.94 6.52 12.55
CA GLY A 200 17.19 6.94 11.37
C GLY A 200 17.99 6.72 10.08
N THR A 201 19.26 7.11 10.07
CA THR A 201 20.14 6.90 8.91
C THR A 201 20.30 5.41 8.57
N ILE A 202 20.50 4.55 9.58
CA ILE A 202 20.59 3.09 9.39
C ILE A 202 19.26 2.56 8.81
N MET A 203 18.13 3.05 9.30
CA MET A 203 16.81 2.63 8.81
C MET A 203 16.58 3.01 7.35
N TYR A 204 17.05 4.17 6.89
CA TYR A 204 16.98 4.52 5.46
C TYR A 204 17.74 3.52 4.57
N VAL A 205 18.94 3.12 4.98
CA VAL A 205 19.70 2.08 4.26
C VAL A 205 18.96 0.75 4.27
N ASN A 206 18.41 0.36 5.43
CA ASN A 206 17.63 -0.87 5.57
C ASN A 206 16.38 -0.89 4.67
N PHE A 207 15.69 0.26 4.52
CA PHE A 207 14.54 0.38 3.63
C PHE A 207 14.85 0.04 2.17
N ILE A 208 16.04 0.37 1.69
CA ILE A 208 16.46 0.02 0.32
C ILE A 208 16.45 -1.50 0.12
N PHE A 209 17.03 -2.25 1.06
CA PHE A 209 17.04 -3.71 1.00
C PHE A 209 15.64 -4.32 1.15
N ILE A 210 14.86 -3.82 2.11
CA ILE A 210 13.48 -4.26 2.33
C ILE A 210 12.65 -4.02 1.07
N ALA A 211 12.78 -2.87 0.39
CA ALA A 211 12.04 -2.55 -0.81
C ALA A 211 12.31 -3.55 -1.95
N ILE A 212 13.55 -4.02 -2.10
CA ILE A 212 13.91 -5.03 -3.10
C ILE A 212 13.18 -6.36 -2.81
N PHE A 213 13.25 -6.84 -1.56
CA PHE A 213 12.60 -8.09 -1.17
C PHE A 213 11.07 -8.01 -1.23
N LEU A 214 10.49 -6.89 -0.78
CA LEU A 214 9.04 -6.67 -0.89
C LEU A 214 8.59 -6.59 -2.33
N GLY A 215 9.33 -5.89 -3.20
CA GLY A 215 9.03 -5.80 -4.63
C GLY A 215 9.03 -7.18 -5.28
N TYR A 216 10.03 -8.01 -4.98
CA TYR A 216 10.07 -9.39 -5.43
C TYR A 216 8.88 -10.21 -4.92
N SER A 217 8.57 -10.12 -3.64
CA SER A 217 7.46 -10.85 -3.00
C SER A 217 6.11 -10.47 -3.60
N ILE A 218 5.84 -9.16 -3.74
CA ILE A 218 4.58 -8.66 -4.34
C ILE A 218 4.46 -9.08 -5.81
N GLY A 219 5.56 -9.07 -6.56
CA GLY A 219 5.57 -9.47 -7.95
C GLY A 219 5.43 -10.98 -8.17
N SER A 220 6.04 -11.80 -7.32
CA SER A 220 6.02 -13.27 -7.46
C SER A 220 4.73 -13.91 -6.92
N ALA A 221 4.12 -13.36 -5.88
CA ALA A 221 2.95 -13.94 -5.22
C ALA A 221 1.75 -14.20 -6.17
N PRO A 222 1.36 -13.29 -7.08
CA PRO A 222 0.30 -13.57 -8.05
C PRO A 222 0.65 -14.69 -9.03
N ILE A 223 1.91 -14.76 -9.48
CA ILE A 223 2.39 -15.78 -10.43
C ILE A 223 2.33 -17.16 -9.77
N ILE A 224 2.84 -17.28 -8.56
CA ILE A 224 2.78 -18.52 -7.77
C ILE A 224 1.32 -18.93 -7.55
N SER A 225 0.46 -17.98 -7.16
CA SER A 225 -0.96 -18.24 -6.92
C SER A 225 -1.70 -18.73 -8.18
N PHE A 226 -1.35 -18.19 -9.34
CA PHE A 226 -1.91 -18.61 -10.63
C PHE A 226 -1.52 -20.06 -10.94
N HIS A 227 -0.22 -20.40 -10.89
CA HIS A 227 0.26 -21.75 -11.17
C HIS A 227 -0.22 -22.77 -10.16
N TYR A 228 -0.42 -22.36 -8.90
CA TYR A 228 -1.05 -23.18 -7.88
C TYR A 228 -2.52 -23.52 -8.24
N GLY A 229 -3.28 -22.53 -8.70
CA GLY A 229 -4.64 -22.73 -9.20
C GLY A 229 -4.71 -23.65 -10.42
N ALA A 230 -3.75 -23.48 -11.35
CA ALA A 230 -3.60 -24.29 -12.55
C ALA A 230 -3.06 -25.70 -12.28
N LYS A 231 -2.72 -26.06 -11.04
CA LYS A 231 -2.07 -27.34 -10.66
C LYS A 231 -0.79 -27.65 -11.45
N ASN A 232 -0.03 -26.61 -11.79
CA ASN A 232 1.22 -26.71 -12.55
C ASN A 232 2.41 -26.81 -11.59
N ASP A 233 2.62 -28.00 -11.03
CA ASP A 233 3.69 -28.26 -10.05
C ASP A 233 5.10 -28.11 -10.65
N ASN A 234 5.26 -28.33 -11.95
CA ASN A 234 6.55 -28.17 -12.61
C ASN A 234 6.99 -26.72 -12.62
N GLU A 235 6.08 -25.79 -12.94
CA GLU A 235 6.39 -24.37 -12.95
C GLU A 235 6.56 -23.83 -11.52
N LEU A 236 5.81 -24.34 -10.55
CA LEU A 236 6.01 -24.00 -9.13
C LEU A 236 7.42 -24.37 -8.64
N LYS A 237 7.92 -25.56 -9.02
CA LYS A 237 9.29 -25.97 -8.70
C LYS A 237 10.34 -25.10 -9.41
N ASN A 238 10.08 -24.69 -10.66
CA ASN A 238 10.94 -23.81 -11.42
C ASN A 238 11.01 -22.39 -10.79
N LEU A 239 9.86 -21.84 -10.42
CA LEU A 239 9.76 -20.56 -9.71
C LEU A 239 10.51 -20.61 -8.37
N PHE A 240 10.35 -21.70 -7.61
CA PHE A 240 11.08 -21.88 -6.36
C PHE A 240 12.60 -21.89 -6.55
N LYS A 241 13.10 -22.63 -7.55
CA LYS A 241 14.53 -22.63 -7.87
C LYS A 241 15.05 -21.25 -8.25
N LYS A 242 14.29 -20.50 -9.08
CA LYS A 242 14.65 -19.13 -9.48
C LYS A 242 14.58 -18.13 -8.32
N SER A 243 13.81 -18.42 -7.28
CA SER A 243 13.71 -17.55 -6.09
C SER A 243 14.92 -17.68 -5.15
N ILE A 244 15.67 -18.79 -5.22
CA ILE A 244 16.81 -19.08 -4.36
C ILE A 244 18.15 -18.78 -5.05
N SER A 245 18.16 -18.76 -6.38
CA SER A 245 19.37 -18.49 -7.16
C SER A 245 19.56 -17.01 -7.44
#